data_6b1c6566bcdd75986d64ed9137669014
#
_entry.id   6b1c6566bcdd75986d64ed9137669014
#
_cell.length_a   1.000
_cell.length_b   1.000
_cell.length_c   1.000
_cell.angle_alpha   90.00
_cell.angle_beta   90.00
_cell.angle_gamma   90.00
#
_symmetry.space_group_name_H-M   'P 1'
#
loop_
_entity.id
_entity.type
_entity.pdbx_description
1 polymer ?
#
loop_
_entity_poly.entity_id
_entity_poly.type
_entity_poly.pdbx_seq_one_letter_code
_entity_poly.pdbx_strand_id
1 'polypeptide(L)'
;RRESHGLLTLRQEGHHDDATMIIDCHGHYTTAPPQLGEYRDAQQAALGIDVLHVGDKGELSISDDQLRESLEGNQLRLQREREIDVTLFSPRASWMGHHIGNEHTSRYWSEHCNDLVRRVCDLYPDNFVPVCQLPQSPGVDIESSVRELRRCVEEMGFIGCNLNPDPSGGNWTGPPLFDPYWYPLFEAMCELDVPAMVHVSATCNPNFHFTSSHYLGADTTAFVQAMTSGLFRDFPTMRWVIPHGGGAVPYHWGRFKGMAEGSQSDGGQSWPLLEELMANIFFDTCVYHQPGIDLLVNVVPTDNILFGSEMLGAVKGKNPDTGEFYDDTKRYIDRASLTGEQRTKIFDGNVRRVYPRLTTSGVAS
;
A
#
# COMPACT_ATOMS: atom_id res chain seq x y z
N ARG A 1 56.53 -8.52 -50.51
CA ARG A 1 56.46 -9.26 -49.22
C ARG A 1 56.21 -8.22 -48.15
N ARG A 2 54.99 -8.13 -47.72
CA ARG A 2 54.58 -7.47 -46.47
C ARG A 2 53.52 -8.35 -45.82
N GLU A 3 53.87 -8.86 -44.67
CA GLU A 3 52.96 -9.63 -43.81
C GLU A 3 51.97 -8.67 -43.13
N SER A 4 50.69 -8.96 -43.27
CA SER A 4 49.65 -8.28 -42.57
C SER A 4 49.33 -9.00 -41.27
N HIS A 5 49.61 -8.36 -40.13
CA HIS A 5 49.17 -8.83 -38.82
C HIS A 5 47.68 -8.47 -38.63
N GLY A 6 46.88 -9.51 -38.56
CA GLY A 6 45.47 -9.37 -38.15
C GLY A 6 45.37 -9.10 -36.65
N LEU A 7 44.79 -7.95 -36.29
CA LEU A 7 44.33 -7.70 -34.90
C LEU A 7 43.02 -8.47 -34.69
N LEU A 8 43.07 -9.46 -33.81
CA LEU A 8 41.86 -10.03 -33.18
C LEU A 8 41.31 -9.01 -32.19
N THR A 9 40.21 -8.37 -32.53
CA THR A 9 39.38 -7.61 -31.58
C THR A 9 38.61 -8.59 -30.75
N LEU A 10 39.04 -8.74 -29.50
CA LEU A 10 38.24 -9.38 -28.44
C LEU A 10 36.98 -8.55 -28.22
N ARG A 11 35.83 -9.09 -28.63
CA ARG A 11 34.55 -8.59 -28.16
C ARG A 11 34.48 -8.85 -26.66
N GLN A 12 34.47 -7.78 -25.87
CA GLN A 12 34.02 -7.84 -24.49
C GLN A 12 32.59 -8.35 -24.51
N GLU A 13 32.36 -9.50 -23.92
CA GLU A 13 31.03 -9.96 -23.53
C GLU A 13 30.49 -8.93 -22.52
N GLY A 14 29.54 -8.10 -22.97
CA GLY A 14 28.81 -7.22 -22.08
C GLY A 14 28.09 -8.07 -21.06
N HIS A 15 28.38 -7.86 -19.80
CA HIS A 15 27.47 -8.22 -18.72
C HIS A 15 26.12 -7.62 -19.10
N HIS A 16 25.09 -8.44 -19.25
CA HIS A 16 23.73 -8.01 -19.09
C HIS A 16 23.65 -7.54 -17.64
N ASP A 17 23.71 -6.24 -17.41
CA ASP A 17 23.12 -5.66 -16.22
C ASP A 17 21.66 -6.08 -16.27
N ASP A 18 21.24 -6.96 -15.35
CA ASP A 18 19.84 -7.23 -15.11
C ASP A 18 19.24 -5.86 -14.73
N ALA A 19 18.46 -5.28 -15.63
CA ALA A 19 17.87 -3.97 -15.40
C ALA A 19 17.02 -4.06 -14.15
N THR A 20 17.29 -3.20 -13.15
CA THR A 20 16.51 -3.12 -11.93
C THR A 20 15.04 -2.88 -12.27
N MET A 21 14.15 -3.75 -11.84
CA MET A 21 12.72 -3.53 -12.00
C MET A 21 12.26 -2.36 -11.13
N ILE A 22 11.27 -1.62 -11.61
CA ILE A 22 10.64 -0.54 -10.85
C ILE A 22 9.25 -1.00 -10.43
N ILE A 23 9.13 -1.36 -9.15
CA ILE A 23 7.91 -1.92 -8.57
C ILE A 23 7.27 -0.89 -7.64
N ASP A 24 6.12 -0.40 -8.04
CA ASP A 24 5.31 0.54 -7.28
C ASP A 24 4.45 -0.23 -6.24
N CYS A 25 4.75 -0.06 -4.95
CA CYS A 25 4.04 -0.76 -3.88
C CYS A 25 2.70 -0.12 -3.50
N HIS A 26 2.36 1.06 -4.05
CA HIS A 26 1.18 1.82 -3.64
C HIS A 26 0.35 2.25 -4.85
N GLY A 27 -0.46 1.33 -5.34
CA GLY A 27 -1.39 1.57 -6.43
C GLY A 27 -2.84 1.23 -6.06
N HIS A 28 -3.78 2.06 -6.56
CA HIS A 28 -5.21 1.88 -6.33
C HIS A 28 -6.02 1.92 -7.63
N TYR A 29 -7.07 1.11 -7.71
CA TYR A 29 -8.01 1.15 -8.83
C TYR A 29 -8.95 2.35 -8.70
N THR A 30 -8.44 3.56 -9.00
CA THR A 30 -9.17 4.83 -8.88
C THR A 30 -9.99 5.18 -10.11
N THR A 31 -9.80 4.46 -11.22
CA THR A 31 -10.44 4.69 -12.52
C THR A 31 -11.42 3.58 -12.90
N ALA A 32 -11.89 2.81 -11.94
CA ALA A 32 -12.86 1.74 -12.16
C ALA A 32 -14.09 2.25 -12.94
N PRO A 33 -14.72 1.41 -13.77
CA PRO A 33 -15.92 1.76 -14.51
C PRO A 33 -17.05 2.28 -13.60
N PRO A 34 -17.92 3.18 -14.09
CA PRO A 34 -18.93 3.85 -13.29
C PRO A 34 -19.91 2.89 -12.59
N GLN A 35 -20.12 1.69 -13.14
CA GLN A 35 -20.98 0.67 -12.54
C GLN A 35 -20.55 0.27 -11.13
N LEU A 36 -19.25 0.36 -10.80
CA LEU A 36 -18.78 0.12 -9.44
C LEU A 36 -19.31 1.21 -8.47
N GLY A 37 -19.32 2.46 -8.90
CA GLY A 37 -19.91 3.57 -8.14
C GLY A 37 -21.42 3.42 -8.01
N GLU A 38 -22.11 3.10 -9.10
CA GLU A 38 -23.57 2.86 -9.14
C GLU A 38 -23.98 1.73 -8.18
N TYR A 39 -23.20 0.64 -8.13
CA TYR A 39 -23.43 -0.43 -7.15
C TYR A 39 -23.31 0.11 -5.71
N ARG A 40 -22.26 0.89 -5.41
CA ARG A 40 -22.05 1.46 -4.08
C ARG A 40 -23.18 2.43 -3.68
N ASP A 41 -23.62 3.26 -4.61
CA ASP A 41 -24.73 4.21 -4.40
C ASP A 41 -26.03 3.46 -4.13
N ALA A 42 -26.33 2.41 -4.89
CA ALA A 42 -27.50 1.56 -4.69
C ALA A 42 -27.46 0.85 -3.33
N GLN A 43 -26.29 0.34 -2.94
CA GLN A 43 -26.07 -0.28 -1.64
C GLN A 43 -26.34 0.71 -0.49
N GLN A 44 -25.85 1.95 -0.61
CA GLN A 44 -26.07 2.99 0.40
C GLN A 44 -27.54 3.44 0.43
N ALA A 45 -28.19 3.57 -0.72
CA ALA A 45 -29.61 3.94 -0.80
C ALA A 45 -30.51 2.89 -0.13
N ALA A 46 -30.17 1.61 -0.27
CA ALA A 46 -30.92 0.51 0.37
C ALA A 46 -30.86 0.58 1.91
N LEU A 47 -29.75 1.06 2.49
CA LEU A 47 -29.60 1.24 3.95
C LEU A 47 -30.56 2.31 4.52
N GLY A 48 -30.99 3.29 3.73
CA GLY A 48 -31.95 4.30 4.14
C GLY A 48 -33.38 3.77 4.34
N ILE A 49 -33.69 2.59 3.82
CA ILE A 49 -35.00 1.94 3.91
C ILE A 49 -35.07 0.96 5.07
N ASP A 50 -34.01 0.18 5.28
CA ASP A 50 -33.88 -0.77 6.38
C ASP A 50 -32.41 -1.03 6.71
N VAL A 51 -31.95 -0.49 7.84
CA VAL A 51 -30.56 -0.65 8.31
C VAL A 51 -30.23 -2.10 8.63
N LEU A 52 -31.26 -2.93 8.90
CA LEU A 52 -31.12 -4.35 9.20
C LEU A 52 -31.28 -5.24 7.96
N HIS A 53 -31.62 -4.65 6.81
CA HIS A 53 -31.79 -5.43 5.59
C HIS A 53 -30.45 -5.97 5.13
N VAL A 54 -30.30 -7.28 5.29
CA VAL A 54 -29.21 -8.05 4.69
C VAL A 54 -29.65 -8.36 3.26
N GLY A 55 -29.45 -7.41 2.35
CA GLY A 55 -29.67 -7.66 0.92
C GLY A 55 -28.72 -8.74 0.42
N ASP A 56 -29.06 -9.38 -0.68
CA ASP A 56 -28.12 -10.26 -1.40
C ASP A 56 -26.90 -9.45 -1.84
N LYS A 57 -25.74 -10.12 -1.98
CA LYS A 57 -24.52 -9.49 -2.51
C LYS A 57 -24.78 -8.76 -3.82
N GLY A 58 -25.70 -9.30 -4.64
CA GLY A 58 -25.99 -8.81 -5.98
C GLY A 58 -24.85 -9.09 -6.96
N GLU A 59 -25.07 -8.71 -8.20
CA GLU A 59 -24.08 -8.88 -9.27
C GLU A 59 -23.52 -7.51 -9.68
N LEU A 60 -22.21 -7.46 -9.90
CA LEU A 60 -21.53 -6.32 -10.49
C LEU A 60 -21.25 -6.60 -11.95
N SER A 61 -22.06 -6.03 -12.85
CA SER A 61 -21.96 -6.24 -14.29
C SER A 61 -20.98 -5.23 -14.91
N ILE A 62 -19.71 -5.62 -15.01
CA ILE A 62 -18.66 -4.87 -15.70
C ILE A 62 -17.97 -5.83 -16.67
N SER A 63 -17.90 -5.48 -17.96
CA SER A 63 -17.20 -6.30 -18.97
C SER A 63 -15.69 -6.10 -18.90
N ASP A 64 -14.93 -7.08 -19.44
CA ASP A 64 -13.47 -6.95 -19.55
C ASP A 64 -13.05 -5.79 -20.48
N ASP A 65 -13.86 -5.48 -21.48
CA ASP A 65 -13.58 -4.32 -22.35
C ASP A 65 -13.70 -3.00 -21.60
N GLN A 66 -14.69 -2.87 -20.70
CA GLN A 66 -14.81 -1.70 -19.84
C GLN A 66 -13.63 -1.60 -18.85
N LEU A 67 -13.13 -2.74 -18.34
CA LEU A 67 -11.91 -2.75 -17.51
C LEU A 67 -10.71 -2.28 -18.32
N ARG A 68 -10.49 -2.81 -19.54
CA ARG A 68 -9.40 -2.38 -20.42
C ARG A 68 -9.48 -0.88 -20.72
N GLU A 69 -10.63 -0.38 -21.13
CA GLU A 69 -10.83 1.06 -21.42
C GLU A 69 -10.48 1.92 -20.19
N SER A 70 -10.88 1.51 -18.99
CA SER A 70 -10.61 2.25 -17.76
C SER A 70 -9.11 2.33 -17.40
N LEU A 71 -8.31 1.36 -17.83
CA LEU A 71 -6.89 1.23 -17.46
C LEU A 71 -5.94 1.76 -18.54
N GLU A 72 -6.21 1.44 -19.82
CA GLU A 72 -5.30 1.76 -20.92
C GLU A 72 -5.07 3.26 -21.11
N GLY A 73 -6.12 4.07 -20.93
CA GLY A 73 -6.03 5.53 -20.96
C GLY A 73 -5.51 6.17 -19.68
N ASN A 74 -5.34 5.42 -18.60
CA ASN A 74 -5.06 5.92 -17.27
C ASN A 74 -3.81 5.25 -16.66
N GLN A 75 -3.98 4.27 -15.74
CA GLN A 75 -2.87 3.66 -15.00
C GLN A 75 -1.81 3.05 -15.92
N LEU A 76 -2.19 2.27 -16.93
CA LEU A 76 -1.23 1.65 -17.83
C LEU A 76 -0.47 2.67 -18.68
N ARG A 77 -1.14 3.73 -19.13
CA ARG A 77 -0.46 4.81 -19.85
C ARG A 77 0.58 5.48 -18.96
N LEU A 78 0.21 5.83 -17.71
CA LEU A 78 1.12 6.47 -16.76
C LEU A 78 2.26 5.56 -16.32
N GLN A 79 2.01 4.27 -16.13
CA GLN A 79 3.04 3.27 -15.87
C GLN A 79 4.12 3.31 -16.95
N ARG A 80 3.71 3.26 -18.22
CA ARG A 80 4.63 3.31 -19.37
C ARG A 80 5.37 4.64 -19.46
N GLU A 81 4.66 5.77 -19.30
CA GLU A 81 5.24 7.12 -19.36
C GLU A 81 6.25 7.37 -18.23
N ARG A 82 6.08 6.72 -17.08
CA ARG A 82 6.92 6.88 -15.89
C ARG A 82 7.92 5.73 -15.70
N GLU A 83 7.99 4.82 -16.67
CA GLU A 83 8.90 3.66 -16.64
C GLU A 83 8.73 2.80 -15.37
N ILE A 84 7.49 2.58 -14.94
CA ILE A 84 7.14 1.68 -13.85
C ILE A 84 6.80 0.32 -14.46
N ASP A 85 7.47 -0.73 -14.02
CA ASP A 85 7.28 -2.07 -14.59
C ASP A 85 6.03 -2.75 -14.00
N VAL A 86 5.88 -2.72 -12.68
CA VAL A 86 4.81 -3.40 -11.95
C VAL A 86 4.22 -2.49 -10.88
N THR A 87 2.91 -2.54 -10.71
CA THR A 87 2.21 -1.89 -9.59
C THR A 87 1.52 -2.94 -8.72
N LEU A 88 1.76 -2.93 -7.42
CA LEU A 88 0.93 -3.64 -6.46
C LEU A 88 -0.42 -2.93 -6.39
N PHE A 89 -1.47 -3.59 -6.84
CA PHE A 89 -2.73 -2.94 -7.20
C PHE A 89 -3.85 -3.35 -6.27
N SER A 90 -4.46 -2.38 -5.61
CA SER A 90 -5.53 -2.60 -4.63
C SER A 90 -6.82 -1.87 -5.03
N PRO A 91 -7.95 -2.24 -4.41
CA PRO A 91 -9.15 -1.41 -4.47
C PRO A 91 -8.88 0.03 -4.01
N ARG A 92 -9.69 0.97 -4.44
CA ARG A 92 -9.57 2.38 -4.08
C ARG A 92 -9.70 2.58 -2.57
N ALA A 93 -8.62 2.92 -1.88
CA ALA A 93 -8.58 3.03 -0.43
C ALA A 93 -9.58 4.06 0.12
N SER A 94 -9.74 5.23 -0.52
CA SER A 94 -10.71 6.25 -0.10
C SER A 94 -12.18 5.77 -0.13
N TRP A 95 -12.46 4.67 -0.82
CA TRP A 95 -13.80 4.10 -0.95
C TRP A 95 -14.02 2.85 -0.09
N MET A 96 -13.06 2.42 0.72
CA MET A 96 -13.27 1.29 1.64
C MET A 96 -14.51 1.50 2.51
N GLY A 97 -14.61 2.66 3.20
CA GLY A 97 -15.85 3.14 3.82
C GLY A 97 -16.55 2.11 4.73
N HIS A 98 -15.80 1.43 5.61
CA HIS A 98 -16.32 0.34 6.45
C HIS A 98 -17.36 0.79 7.48
N HIS A 99 -17.38 2.10 7.81
CA HIS A 99 -18.40 2.71 8.67
C HIS A 99 -19.78 2.86 8.00
N ILE A 100 -19.87 2.60 6.69
CA ILE A 100 -21.11 2.71 5.92
C ILE A 100 -21.88 1.40 6.04
N GLY A 101 -23.08 1.46 6.64
CA GLY A 101 -23.97 0.32 6.80
C GLY A 101 -23.53 -0.65 7.89
N ASN A 102 -23.68 -1.93 7.63
CA ASN A 102 -23.37 -3.02 8.55
C ASN A 102 -22.24 -3.93 8.01
N GLU A 103 -21.96 -5.01 8.74
CA GLU A 103 -20.96 -6.00 8.36
C GLU A 103 -21.18 -6.56 6.94
N HIS A 104 -22.42 -6.89 6.57
CA HIS A 104 -22.72 -7.42 5.24
C HIS A 104 -22.45 -6.40 4.13
N THR A 105 -22.77 -5.13 4.39
CA THR A 105 -22.47 -4.02 3.48
C THR A 105 -20.98 -3.92 3.22
N SER A 106 -20.15 -3.93 4.27
CA SER A 106 -18.70 -3.87 4.17
C SER A 106 -18.13 -5.12 3.50
N ARG A 107 -18.64 -6.32 3.84
CA ARG A 107 -18.20 -7.58 3.26
C ARG A 107 -18.47 -7.64 1.75
N TYR A 108 -19.70 -7.42 1.33
CA TYR A 108 -20.06 -7.49 -0.10
C TYR A 108 -19.32 -6.43 -0.94
N TRP A 109 -19.13 -5.23 -0.38
CA TRP A 109 -18.32 -4.21 -1.02
C TRP A 109 -16.87 -4.65 -1.20
N SER A 110 -16.25 -5.18 -0.14
CA SER A 110 -14.85 -5.66 -0.20
C SER A 110 -14.68 -6.81 -1.17
N GLU A 111 -15.58 -7.79 -1.14
CA GLU A 111 -15.55 -8.93 -2.07
C GLU A 111 -15.67 -8.50 -3.54
N HIS A 112 -16.61 -7.59 -3.88
CA HIS A 112 -16.72 -7.08 -5.26
C HIS A 112 -15.48 -6.30 -5.70
N CYS A 113 -14.93 -5.46 -4.83
CA CYS A 113 -13.73 -4.70 -5.14
C CYS A 113 -12.51 -5.62 -5.35
N ASN A 114 -12.34 -6.64 -4.51
CA ASN A 114 -11.25 -7.60 -4.63
C ASN A 114 -11.40 -8.48 -5.88
N ASP A 115 -12.61 -8.99 -6.16
CA ASP A 115 -12.91 -9.76 -7.37
C ASP A 115 -12.58 -8.94 -8.63
N LEU A 116 -12.88 -7.64 -8.60
CA LEU A 116 -12.58 -6.73 -9.71
C LEU A 116 -11.08 -6.51 -9.90
N VAL A 117 -10.34 -6.30 -8.81
CA VAL A 117 -8.87 -6.19 -8.85
C VAL A 117 -8.24 -7.49 -9.37
N ARG A 118 -8.74 -8.65 -8.96
CA ARG A 118 -8.24 -9.93 -9.49
C ARG A 118 -8.42 -10.01 -11.01
N ARG A 119 -9.62 -9.67 -11.52
CA ARG A 119 -9.86 -9.63 -12.97
C ARG A 119 -8.93 -8.68 -13.70
N VAL A 120 -8.66 -7.50 -13.13
CA VAL A 120 -7.67 -6.55 -13.70
C VAL A 120 -6.30 -7.19 -13.80
N CYS A 121 -5.84 -7.85 -12.74
CA CYS A 121 -4.54 -8.51 -12.73
C CYS A 121 -4.48 -9.70 -13.71
N ASP A 122 -5.59 -10.41 -13.94
CA ASP A 122 -5.68 -11.45 -14.96
C ASP A 122 -5.59 -10.90 -16.39
N LEU A 123 -6.14 -9.69 -16.61
CA LEU A 123 -6.07 -9.02 -17.92
C LEU A 123 -4.69 -8.42 -18.22
N TYR A 124 -3.94 -8.05 -17.18
CA TYR A 124 -2.64 -7.38 -17.28
C TYR A 124 -1.63 -7.96 -16.26
N PRO A 125 -1.30 -9.26 -16.38
CA PRO A 125 -0.48 -9.96 -15.38
C PRO A 125 0.97 -9.44 -15.28
N ASP A 126 1.48 -8.81 -16.35
CA ASP A 126 2.81 -8.23 -16.37
C ASP A 126 2.88 -6.83 -15.73
N ASN A 127 1.72 -6.20 -15.49
CA ASN A 127 1.64 -4.82 -15.02
C ASN A 127 1.09 -4.69 -13.58
N PHE A 128 0.17 -5.59 -13.19
CA PHE A 128 -0.52 -5.48 -11.91
C PHE A 128 -0.45 -6.76 -11.08
N VAL A 129 -0.17 -6.60 -9.79
CA VAL A 129 -0.18 -7.69 -8.81
C VAL A 129 -1.18 -7.36 -7.70
N PRO A 130 -2.10 -8.27 -7.33
CA PRO A 130 -3.24 -7.93 -6.51
C PRO A 130 -2.91 -7.81 -5.02
N VAL A 131 -3.42 -6.72 -4.40
CA VAL A 131 -3.47 -6.48 -2.95
C VAL A 131 -4.93 -6.24 -2.57
N CYS A 132 -5.43 -6.91 -1.52
CA CYS A 132 -6.85 -6.84 -1.16
C CYS A 132 -7.17 -5.75 -0.15
N GLN A 133 -8.43 -5.30 -0.13
CA GLN A 133 -9.03 -4.63 1.02
C GLN A 133 -9.77 -5.66 1.88
N LEU A 134 -9.95 -5.33 3.17
CA LEU A 134 -10.61 -6.21 4.14
C LEU A 134 -11.94 -5.60 4.60
N PRO A 135 -12.99 -6.40 4.85
CA PRO A 135 -14.21 -5.91 5.45
C PRO A 135 -13.99 -5.67 6.96
N GLN A 136 -13.97 -4.42 7.37
CA GLN A 136 -13.64 -4.00 8.74
C GLN A 136 -14.76 -3.16 9.34
N SER A 137 -16.00 -3.67 9.40
CA SER A 137 -17.12 -2.91 10.00
C SER A 137 -16.85 -2.60 11.47
N PRO A 138 -17.04 -1.33 11.91
CA PRO A 138 -16.90 -0.97 13.31
C PRO A 138 -17.86 -1.74 14.24
N GLY A 139 -17.37 -2.18 15.39
CA GLY A 139 -18.19 -2.79 16.44
C GLY A 139 -18.59 -4.26 16.24
N VAL A 140 -18.06 -4.93 15.17
CA VAL A 140 -18.19 -6.37 14.96
C VAL A 140 -16.85 -7.05 15.18
N ASP A 141 -16.83 -8.39 15.25
CA ASP A 141 -15.56 -9.13 15.33
C ASP A 141 -14.75 -9.05 14.04
N ILE A 142 -13.51 -9.51 14.08
CA ILE A 142 -12.58 -9.44 12.94
C ILE A 142 -12.70 -10.63 11.98
N GLU A 143 -13.61 -11.56 12.24
CA GLU A 143 -13.73 -12.84 11.53
C GLU A 143 -13.97 -12.67 10.02
N SER A 144 -14.80 -11.70 9.63
CA SER A 144 -15.05 -11.40 8.21
C SER A 144 -13.79 -10.95 7.49
N SER A 145 -12.92 -10.19 8.15
CA SER A 145 -11.61 -9.78 7.60
C SER A 145 -10.68 -10.97 7.41
N VAL A 146 -10.63 -11.87 8.39
CA VAL A 146 -9.80 -13.09 8.32
C VAL A 146 -10.25 -13.99 7.18
N ARG A 147 -11.56 -14.22 7.05
CA ARG A 147 -12.10 -15.05 5.94
C ARG A 147 -11.78 -14.44 4.57
N GLU A 148 -11.98 -13.13 4.40
CA GLU A 148 -11.71 -12.46 3.14
C GLU A 148 -10.21 -12.44 2.81
N LEU A 149 -9.33 -12.23 3.80
CA LEU A 149 -7.89 -12.34 3.61
C LEU A 149 -7.50 -13.73 3.09
N ARG A 150 -7.99 -14.80 3.74
CA ARG A 150 -7.72 -16.18 3.32
C ARG A 150 -8.26 -16.43 1.90
N ARG A 151 -9.49 -16.05 1.60
CA ARG A 151 -10.06 -16.16 0.26
C ARG A 151 -9.20 -15.49 -0.80
N CYS A 152 -8.80 -14.24 -0.55
CA CYS A 152 -7.96 -13.49 -1.47
C CYS A 152 -6.58 -14.14 -1.69
N VAL A 153 -5.93 -14.58 -0.61
CA VAL A 153 -4.56 -15.10 -0.70
C VAL A 153 -4.51 -16.54 -1.19
N GLU A 154 -5.37 -17.42 -0.64
CA GLU A 154 -5.31 -18.87 -0.90
C GLU A 154 -6.01 -19.23 -2.22
N GLU A 155 -7.12 -18.56 -2.57
CA GLU A 155 -7.92 -18.92 -3.74
C GLU A 155 -7.62 -18.01 -4.96
N MET A 156 -7.24 -16.74 -4.72
CA MET A 156 -7.07 -15.76 -5.80
C MET A 156 -5.64 -15.22 -5.95
N GLY A 157 -4.69 -15.68 -5.13
CA GLY A 157 -3.27 -15.33 -5.27
C GLY A 157 -2.91 -13.89 -4.94
N PHE A 158 -3.64 -13.24 -4.07
CA PHE A 158 -3.28 -11.92 -3.53
C PHE A 158 -2.02 -12.02 -2.67
N ILE A 159 -1.20 -10.97 -2.67
CA ILE A 159 0.12 -10.98 -2.02
C ILE A 159 0.22 -10.10 -0.78
N GLY A 160 -0.83 -9.37 -0.44
CA GLY A 160 -0.90 -8.46 0.70
C GLY A 160 -2.30 -7.89 0.86
N CYS A 161 -2.48 -7.06 1.87
CA CYS A 161 -3.76 -6.39 2.13
C CYS A 161 -3.58 -4.92 2.54
N ASN A 162 -4.64 -4.13 2.39
CA ASN A 162 -4.79 -2.83 3.03
C ASN A 162 -5.50 -3.04 4.37
N LEU A 163 -4.84 -2.68 5.46
CA LEU A 163 -5.37 -2.70 6.82
C LEU A 163 -5.80 -1.28 7.20
N ASN A 164 -7.08 -1.08 7.45
CA ASN A 164 -7.58 0.20 7.91
C ASN A 164 -7.45 0.32 9.44
N PRO A 165 -6.58 1.21 9.96
CA PRO A 165 -6.38 1.37 11.41
C PRO A 165 -7.54 2.06 12.10
N ASP A 166 -8.39 2.78 11.35
CA ASP A 166 -9.61 3.43 11.85
C ASP A 166 -10.82 3.15 10.93
N PRO A 167 -11.44 1.97 11.04
CA PRO A 167 -12.61 1.64 10.24
C PRO A 167 -13.83 2.51 10.56
N SER A 168 -13.80 3.32 11.62
CA SER A 168 -14.90 4.21 12.02
C SER A 168 -14.96 5.53 11.23
N GLY A 169 -14.11 5.70 10.22
CA GLY A 169 -14.14 6.88 9.34
C GLY A 169 -13.67 8.17 10.00
N GLY A 170 -12.58 8.14 10.74
CA GLY A 170 -11.96 9.31 11.36
C GLY A 170 -12.45 9.60 12.78
N ASN A 171 -13.23 8.68 13.39
CA ASN A 171 -13.75 8.85 14.74
C ASN A 171 -12.98 8.05 15.80
N TRP A 172 -12.12 7.13 15.38
CA TRP A 172 -11.26 6.29 16.25
C TRP A 172 -12.04 5.60 17.38
N THR A 173 -13.20 5.04 17.07
CA THR A 173 -14.07 4.35 18.03
C THR A 173 -13.76 2.87 18.18
N GLY A 174 -12.92 2.33 17.30
CA GLY A 174 -12.46 0.94 17.36
C GLY A 174 -11.29 0.74 18.32
N PRO A 175 -10.92 -0.52 18.59
CA PRO A 175 -9.74 -0.83 19.39
C PRO A 175 -8.45 -0.43 18.67
N PRO A 176 -7.41 0.03 19.39
CA PRO A 176 -6.11 0.35 18.79
C PRO A 176 -5.47 -0.91 18.20
N LEU A 177 -4.56 -0.74 17.22
CA LEU A 177 -3.96 -1.87 16.50
C LEU A 177 -3.18 -2.88 17.36
N PHE A 178 -2.82 -2.53 18.58
CA PHE A 178 -2.18 -3.46 19.52
C PHE A 178 -3.17 -4.23 20.42
N ASP A 179 -4.48 -3.98 20.28
CA ASP A 179 -5.52 -4.69 21.05
C ASP A 179 -5.67 -6.14 20.55
N PRO A 180 -5.89 -7.12 21.44
CA PRO A 180 -6.13 -8.52 21.09
C PRO A 180 -7.28 -8.75 20.09
N TYR A 181 -8.16 -7.79 19.91
CA TYR A 181 -9.20 -7.81 18.87
C TYR A 181 -8.61 -8.10 17.47
N TRP A 182 -7.42 -7.56 17.16
CA TRP A 182 -6.76 -7.70 15.87
C TRP A 182 -5.96 -9.00 15.70
N TYR A 183 -5.68 -9.71 16.80
CA TYR A 183 -4.76 -10.86 16.82
C TYR A 183 -5.15 -11.96 15.82
N PRO A 184 -6.43 -12.38 15.67
CA PRO A 184 -6.77 -13.40 14.68
C PRO A 184 -6.42 -12.98 13.23
N LEU A 185 -6.50 -11.69 12.90
CA LEU A 185 -6.07 -11.18 11.60
C LEU A 185 -4.55 -11.19 11.46
N PHE A 186 -3.82 -10.78 12.49
CA PHE A 186 -2.35 -10.77 12.48
C PHE A 186 -1.77 -12.19 12.44
N GLU A 187 -2.38 -13.13 13.13
CA GLU A 187 -2.06 -14.57 13.01
C GLU A 187 -2.23 -15.05 11.57
N ALA A 188 -3.37 -14.78 10.95
CA ALA A 188 -3.60 -15.14 9.56
C ALA A 188 -2.61 -14.48 8.59
N MET A 189 -2.26 -13.20 8.80
CA MET A 189 -1.23 -12.53 7.99
C MET A 189 0.14 -13.20 8.13
N CYS A 190 0.54 -13.58 9.35
CA CYS A 190 1.80 -14.28 9.59
C CYS A 190 1.80 -15.70 8.98
N GLU A 191 0.71 -16.46 9.16
CA GLU A 191 0.55 -17.81 8.57
C GLU A 191 0.62 -17.77 7.05
N LEU A 192 -0.03 -16.79 6.42
CA LEU A 192 -0.07 -16.62 4.97
C LEU A 192 1.18 -15.94 4.41
N ASP A 193 2.07 -15.45 5.27
CA ASP A 193 3.26 -14.68 4.92
C ASP A 193 2.96 -13.48 4.00
N VAL A 194 1.99 -12.65 4.40
CA VAL A 194 1.58 -11.43 3.68
C VAL A 194 1.71 -10.19 4.56
N PRO A 195 2.19 -9.06 3.99
CA PRO A 195 2.23 -7.77 4.69
C PRO A 195 0.90 -7.05 4.63
N ALA A 196 0.74 -6.02 5.47
CA ALA A 196 -0.30 -5.01 5.32
C ALA A 196 0.27 -3.64 4.99
N MET A 197 -0.35 -2.94 4.05
CA MET A 197 -0.27 -1.48 4.01
C MET A 197 -1.31 -0.93 4.98
N VAL A 198 -0.86 -0.17 5.99
CA VAL A 198 -1.74 0.38 7.04
C VAL A 198 -2.36 1.67 6.53
N HIS A 199 -3.49 1.56 5.83
CA HIS A 199 -4.09 2.63 5.05
C HIS A 199 -5.54 2.89 5.44
N VAL A 200 -5.88 4.12 5.86
CA VAL A 200 -7.25 4.51 6.16
C VAL A 200 -8.09 4.75 4.90
N SER A 201 -9.41 4.68 5.06
CA SER A 201 -10.36 5.18 4.05
C SER A 201 -10.60 6.69 4.20
N ALA A 202 -11.40 7.28 3.28
CA ALA A 202 -11.89 8.64 3.47
C ALA A 202 -12.67 8.76 4.79
N THR A 203 -12.55 9.93 5.42
CA THR A 203 -13.21 10.20 6.70
C THR A 203 -14.63 10.73 6.50
N CYS A 204 -15.52 10.40 7.42
CA CYS A 204 -16.82 11.05 7.61
C CYS A 204 -16.83 12.08 8.75
N ASN A 205 -15.73 12.21 9.49
CA ASN A 205 -15.58 13.18 10.58
C ASN A 205 -15.37 14.59 10.01
N PRO A 206 -16.26 15.55 10.29
CA PRO A 206 -16.20 16.89 9.70
C PRO A 206 -14.99 17.73 10.16
N ASN A 207 -14.26 17.28 11.18
CA ASN A 207 -13.05 17.97 11.65
C ASN A 207 -11.82 17.72 10.75
N PHE A 208 -11.90 16.77 9.83
CA PHE A 208 -10.81 16.44 8.93
C PHE A 208 -11.17 16.70 7.47
N HIS A 209 -10.21 17.12 6.67
CA HIS A 209 -10.32 16.95 5.23
C HIS A 209 -10.26 15.45 4.90
N PHE A 210 -11.14 15.00 4.00
CA PHE A 210 -11.46 13.58 3.84
C PHE A 210 -10.28 12.68 3.42
N THR A 211 -9.21 13.21 2.81
CA THR A 211 -8.01 12.43 2.43
C THR A 211 -6.69 13.03 2.90
N SER A 212 -6.58 14.30 3.29
CA SER A 212 -5.29 14.90 3.60
C SER A 212 -4.86 14.71 5.05
N SER A 213 -5.33 15.59 5.96
CA SER A 213 -4.91 15.53 7.37
C SER A 213 -5.30 14.24 8.09
N HIS A 214 -6.42 13.63 7.68
CA HIS A 214 -6.83 12.33 8.21
C HIS A 214 -5.82 11.24 7.86
N TYR A 215 -5.36 11.16 6.61
CA TYR A 215 -4.40 10.15 6.16
C TYR A 215 -3.08 10.27 6.93
N LEU A 216 -2.45 11.43 6.88
CA LEU A 216 -1.16 11.66 7.54
C LEU A 216 -1.23 11.47 9.06
N GLY A 217 -2.36 11.86 9.68
CA GLY A 217 -2.62 11.64 11.10
C GLY A 217 -2.75 10.16 11.45
N ALA A 218 -3.44 9.38 10.61
CA ALA A 218 -3.63 7.95 10.80
C ALA A 218 -2.32 7.16 10.64
N ASP A 219 -1.50 7.48 9.63
CA ASP A 219 -0.18 6.89 9.43
C ASP A 219 0.71 7.07 10.66
N THR A 220 0.77 8.33 11.15
CA THR A 220 1.53 8.67 12.36
C THR A 220 0.99 7.94 13.58
N THR A 221 -0.35 7.84 13.73
CA THR A 221 -1.00 7.16 14.86
C THR A 221 -0.70 5.67 14.84
N ALA A 222 -0.79 5.03 13.67
CA ALA A 222 -0.48 3.60 13.53
C ALA A 222 0.98 3.28 13.92
N PHE A 223 1.92 4.11 13.49
CA PHE A 223 3.32 4.00 13.89
C PHE A 223 3.49 4.12 15.42
N VAL A 224 2.85 5.11 16.04
CA VAL A 224 2.94 5.34 17.49
C VAL A 224 2.29 4.18 18.25
N GLN A 225 1.19 3.63 17.79
CA GLN A 225 0.56 2.44 18.40
C GLN A 225 1.51 1.23 18.38
N ALA A 226 2.22 1.01 17.27
CA ALA A 226 3.24 -0.04 17.18
C ALA A 226 4.43 0.24 18.14
N MET A 227 4.91 1.48 18.17
CA MET A 227 6.04 1.90 19.01
C MET A 227 5.76 1.80 20.49
N THR A 228 4.53 2.08 20.93
CA THR A 228 4.16 2.10 22.35
C THR A 228 3.61 0.78 22.86
N SER A 229 3.78 -0.30 22.10
CA SER A 229 3.22 -1.63 22.39
C SER A 229 4.25 -2.74 22.25
N GLY A 230 3.85 -3.96 22.59
CA GLY A 230 4.64 -5.17 22.34
C GLY A 230 4.25 -5.91 21.06
N LEU A 231 3.50 -5.29 20.17
CA LEU A 231 2.86 -5.94 19.02
C LEU A 231 3.82 -6.81 18.20
N PHE A 232 4.98 -6.28 17.82
CA PHE A 232 5.96 -7.03 17.02
C PHE A 232 6.79 -8.03 17.82
N ARG A 233 6.69 -8.04 19.16
CA ARG A 233 7.20 -9.16 19.96
C ARG A 233 6.25 -10.35 19.89
N ASP A 234 4.93 -10.09 19.83
CA ASP A 234 3.91 -11.13 19.67
C ASP A 234 3.88 -11.64 18.21
N PHE A 235 4.13 -10.77 17.24
CA PHE A 235 4.12 -11.07 15.80
C PHE A 235 5.43 -10.69 15.10
N PRO A 236 6.56 -11.38 15.36
CA PRO A 236 7.89 -10.96 14.89
C PRO A 236 8.08 -11.04 13.36
N THR A 237 7.25 -11.80 12.66
CA THR A 237 7.29 -11.93 11.20
C THR A 237 6.33 -11.00 10.47
N MET A 238 5.44 -10.32 11.19
CA MET A 238 4.49 -9.38 10.61
C MET A 238 5.20 -8.17 10.04
N ARG A 239 4.74 -7.69 8.87
CA ARG A 239 5.32 -6.54 8.17
C ARG A 239 4.23 -5.51 7.88
N TRP A 240 4.47 -4.27 8.28
CA TRP A 240 3.62 -3.14 7.97
C TRP A 240 4.31 -2.13 7.07
N VAL A 241 3.63 -1.73 6.00
CA VAL A 241 3.99 -0.56 5.20
C VAL A 241 3.14 0.61 5.68
N ILE A 242 3.76 1.64 6.22
CA ILE A 242 3.10 2.90 6.59
C ILE A 242 3.18 3.82 5.37
N PRO A 243 2.06 4.15 4.72
CA PRO A 243 2.05 4.91 3.48
C PRO A 243 2.36 6.39 3.68
N HIS A 244 2.35 7.15 2.58
CA HIS A 244 2.55 8.60 2.54
C HIS A 244 3.85 9.04 3.24
N GLY A 245 4.93 8.28 3.00
CA GLY A 245 6.23 8.50 3.65
C GLY A 245 6.22 8.34 5.17
N GLY A 246 5.23 7.65 5.72
CA GLY A 246 5.07 7.48 7.16
C GLY A 246 4.39 8.66 7.87
N GLY A 247 3.63 9.48 7.15
CA GLY A 247 2.98 10.65 7.70
C GLY A 247 3.97 11.66 8.28
N ALA A 248 3.87 11.96 9.58
CA ALA A 248 4.78 12.89 10.26
C ALA A 248 6.02 12.20 10.87
N VAL A 249 6.16 10.87 10.76
CA VAL A 249 7.21 10.11 11.46
C VAL A 249 8.62 10.52 11.05
N PRO A 250 9.00 10.59 9.76
CA PRO A 250 10.37 10.98 9.39
C PRO A 250 10.71 12.42 9.81
N TYR A 251 9.75 13.34 9.73
CA TYR A 251 9.95 14.72 10.15
C TYR A 251 10.18 14.86 11.65
N HIS A 252 9.55 14.00 12.46
CA HIS A 252 9.65 13.97 13.92
C HIS A 252 10.46 12.77 14.45
N TRP A 253 11.35 12.20 13.62
CA TRP A 253 12.14 11.00 13.96
C TRP A 253 12.85 11.12 15.31
N GLY A 254 13.52 12.24 15.56
CA GLY A 254 14.22 12.51 16.82
C GLY A 254 13.28 12.54 18.04
N ARG A 255 12.02 12.99 17.86
CA ARG A 255 11.02 12.96 18.93
C ARG A 255 10.66 11.52 19.30
N PHE A 256 10.33 10.68 18.32
CA PHE A 256 9.95 9.30 18.54
C PHE A 256 11.12 8.47 19.10
N LYS A 257 12.34 8.70 18.58
CA LYS A 257 13.56 8.08 19.09
C LYS A 257 13.79 8.42 20.56
N GLY A 258 13.74 9.70 20.92
CA GLY A 258 13.93 10.15 22.30
C GLY A 258 12.85 9.63 23.26
N MET A 259 11.61 9.47 22.78
CA MET A 259 10.53 8.88 23.58
C MET A 259 10.78 7.38 23.82
N ALA A 260 11.16 6.61 22.81
CA ALA A 260 11.48 5.19 22.94
C ALA A 260 12.68 4.97 23.88
N GLU A 261 13.76 5.71 23.70
CA GLU A 261 14.94 5.67 24.58
C GLU A 261 14.62 6.06 26.03
N GLY A 262 13.82 7.13 26.22
CA GLY A 262 13.38 7.59 27.55
C GLY A 262 12.58 6.52 28.30
N SER A 263 11.73 5.77 27.60
CA SER A 263 10.92 4.71 28.21
C SER A 263 11.75 3.59 28.84
N GLN A 264 13.00 3.40 28.41
CA GLN A 264 13.92 2.39 28.96
C GLN A 264 14.37 2.72 30.40
N SER A 265 14.34 4.01 30.80
CA SER A 265 14.86 4.50 32.07
C SER A 265 13.79 4.69 33.13
N ASP A 266 12.51 4.81 32.78
CA ASP A 266 11.44 5.27 33.69
C ASP A 266 10.85 4.17 34.58
N GLY A 267 11.40 2.93 34.52
CA GLY A 267 10.92 1.81 35.37
C GLY A 267 9.49 1.33 35.06
N GLY A 268 8.88 1.86 33.98
CA GLY A 268 7.59 1.45 33.43
C GLY A 268 7.73 0.37 32.35
N GLN A 269 6.75 0.29 31.48
CA GLN A 269 6.81 -0.59 30.31
C GLN A 269 7.81 0.00 29.29
N SER A 270 8.89 -0.73 29.02
CA SER A 270 9.88 -0.38 28.00
C SER A 270 9.29 -0.53 26.60
N TRP A 271 9.36 0.53 25.80
CA TRP A 271 8.94 0.49 24.40
C TRP A 271 10.08 -0.03 23.51
N PRO A 272 9.76 -0.66 22.36
CA PRO A 272 10.79 -1.03 21.39
C PRO A 272 11.56 0.20 20.92
N LEU A 273 12.86 0.05 20.74
CA LEU A 273 13.68 1.08 20.09
C LEU A 273 13.30 1.20 18.61
N LEU A 274 13.55 2.35 17.99
CA LEU A 274 13.21 2.54 16.58
C LEU A 274 13.94 1.54 15.68
N GLU A 275 15.18 1.21 16.01
CA GLU A 275 15.98 0.22 15.30
C GLU A 275 15.36 -1.19 15.35
N GLU A 276 14.69 -1.54 16.47
CA GLU A 276 13.95 -2.80 16.60
C GLU A 276 12.68 -2.80 15.74
N LEU A 277 11.95 -1.67 15.72
CA LEU A 277 10.76 -1.51 14.89
C LEU A 277 11.04 -1.60 13.40
N MET A 278 12.24 -1.23 12.97
CA MET A 278 12.64 -1.31 11.56
C MET A 278 12.77 -2.76 11.05
N ALA A 279 12.68 -3.77 11.90
CA ALA A 279 12.51 -5.15 11.44
C ALA A 279 11.13 -5.41 10.81
N ASN A 280 10.11 -4.64 11.18
CA ASN A 280 8.72 -4.90 10.86
C ASN A 280 8.01 -3.74 10.14
N ILE A 281 8.53 -2.50 10.25
CA ILE A 281 7.91 -1.29 9.71
C ILE A 281 8.70 -0.79 8.51
N PHE A 282 7.97 -0.47 7.45
CA PHE A 282 8.46 0.06 6.18
C PHE A 282 7.65 1.30 5.81
N PHE A 283 8.23 2.16 4.97
CA PHE A 283 7.60 3.39 4.51
C PHE A 283 7.62 3.45 2.99
N ASP A 284 6.60 4.04 2.39
CA ASP A 284 6.61 4.29 0.95
C ASP A 284 7.17 5.69 0.60
N THR A 285 7.20 6.01 -0.68
CA THR A 285 7.71 7.29 -1.20
C THR A 285 6.60 8.26 -1.64
N CYS A 286 5.36 8.09 -1.21
CA CYS A 286 4.24 8.96 -1.58
C CYS A 286 4.27 10.32 -0.86
N VAL A 287 5.34 11.09 -1.05
CA VAL A 287 5.59 12.38 -0.37
C VAL A 287 5.37 13.59 -1.28
N TYR A 288 5.46 13.40 -2.60
CA TYR A 288 5.10 14.35 -3.66
C TYR A 288 5.94 15.64 -3.76
N HIS A 289 7.11 15.71 -3.12
CA HIS A 289 8.08 16.80 -3.33
C HIS A 289 9.50 16.41 -2.93
N GLN A 290 10.49 17.00 -3.61
CA GLN A 290 11.90 16.63 -3.43
C GLN A 290 12.41 16.78 -1.99
N PRO A 291 12.21 17.92 -1.29
CA PRO A 291 12.74 18.06 0.08
C PRO A 291 12.19 17.03 1.07
N GLY A 292 10.96 16.55 0.88
CA GLY A 292 10.38 15.50 1.71
C GLY A 292 11.00 14.14 1.44
N ILE A 293 11.26 13.81 0.18
CA ILE A 293 12.01 12.60 -0.19
C ILE A 293 13.43 12.65 0.33
N ASP A 294 14.10 13.80 0.19
CA ASP A 294 15.47 13.97 0.72
C ASP A 294 15.50 13.78 2.24
N LEU A 295 14.49 14.27 2.96
CA LEU A 295 14.36 14.03 4.40
C LEU A 295 14.14 12.53 4.69
N LEU A 296 13.21 11.89 4.00
CA LEU A 296 12.87 10.48 4.18
C LEU A 296 14.11 9.58 4.03
N VAL A 297 14.87 9.72 2.94
CA VAL A 297 16.05 8.90 2.66
C VAL A 297 17.24 9.21 3.56
N ASN A 298 17.25 10.38 4.23
CA ASN A 298 18.28 10.75 5.18
C ASN A 298 18.02 10.24 6.61
N VAL A 299 16.77 10.03 7.00
CA VAL A 299 16.43 9.67 8.39
C VAL A 299 15.96 8.23 8.55
N VAL A 300 15.29 7.67 7.53
CA VAL A 300 14.83 6.28 7.54
C VAL A 300 15.89 5.39 6.89
N PRO A 301 16.21 4.22 7.48
CA PRO A 301 17.11 3.28 6.82
C PRO A 301 16.63 2.92 5.42
N THR A 302 17.53 2.94 4.43
CA THR A 302 17.18 2.64 3.03
C THR A 302 16.46 1.29 2.87
N ASP A 303 16.83 0.30 3.68
CA ASP A 303 16.21 -1.03 3.67
C ASP A 303 14.71 -1.00 4.09
N ASN A 304 14.24 0.10 4.67
CA ASN A 304 12.85 0.27 5.13
C ASN A 304 12.03 1.21 4.23
N ILE A 305 12.55 1.59 3.07
CA ILE A 305 11.86 2.46 2.12
C ILE A 305 11.49 1.64 0.87
N LEU A 306 10.22 1.67 0.48
CA LEU A 306 9.69 1.07 -0.73
C LEU A 306 9.26 2.17 -1.69
N PHE A 307 9.47 1.95 -2.99
CA PHE A 307 8.92 2.86 -3.99
C PHE A 307 7.39 2.75 -4.02
N GLY A 308 6.70 3.88 -3.92
CA GLY A 308 5.25 4.01 -4.05
C GLY A 308 4.91 5.32 -4.74
N SER A 309 3.88 5.33 -5.60
CA SER A 309 3.46 6.52 -6.32
C SER A 309 2.07 7.01 -5.95
N GLU A 310 1.16 6.11 -5.61
CA GLU A 310 -0.27 6.40 -5.47
C GLU A 310 -0.81 7.18 -6.69
N MET A 311 -0.29 6.84 -7.90
CA MET A 311 -0.66 7.56 -9.11
C MET A 311 -2.17 7.56 -9.33
N LEU A 312 -2.71 8.69 -9.79
CA LEU A 312 -4.15 8.94 -9.91
C LEU A 312 -4.91 8.84 -8.57
N GLY A 313 -4.21 8.93 -7.45
CA GLY A 313 -4.76 8.92 -6.10
C GLY A 313 -5.25 10.28 -5.62
N ALA A 314 -4.89 10.63 -4.38
CA ALA A 314 -5.34 11.86 -3.73
C ALA A 314 -4.69 13.14 -4.32
N VAL A 315 -3.44 13.06 -4.75
CA VAL A 315 -2.69 14.20 -5.31
C VAL A 315 -2.68 14.11 -6.82
N LYS A 316 -3.43 15.01 -7.45
CA LYS A 316 -3.53 15.12 -8.92
C LYS A 316 -3.17 16.53 -9.33
N GLY A 317 -2.33 16.67 -10.31
CA GLY A 317 -1.99 17.97 -10.84
C GLY A 317 -0.51 18.12 -11.12
N LYS A 318 -0.19 19.25 -11.75
CA LYS A 318 1.17 19.60 -12.11
C LYS A 318 1.68 20.70 -11.21
N ASN A 319 2.93 20.60 -10.82
CA ASN A 319 3.65 21.70 -10.20
C ASN A 319 3.75 22.84 -11.22
N PRO A 320 3.23 24.05 -10.92
CA PRO A 320 3.26 25.18 -11.86
C PRO A 320 4.68 25.66 -12.20
N ASP A 321 5.65 25.45 -11.30
CA ASP A 321 7.03 25.90 -11.48
C ASP A 321 7.82 24.96 -12.42
N THR A 322 7.53 23.67 -12.39
CA THR A 322 8.28 22.66 -13.16
C THR A 322 7.48 22.03 -14.31
N GLY A 323 6.16 22.15 -14.29
CA GLY A 323 5.25 21.49 -15.24
C GLY A 323 5.12 19.97 -15.04
N GLU A 324 5.76 19.41 -14.04
CA GLU A 324 5.78 17.98 -13.73
C GLU A 324 4.60 17.58 -12.84
N PHE A 325 4.10 16.36 -12.98
CA PHE A 325 3.06 15.86 -12.08
C PHE A 325 3.61 15.63 -10.68
N TYR A 326 2.86 16.02 -9.65
CA TYR A 326 3.26 15.80 -8.26
C TYR A 326 3.38 14.32 -7.92
N ASP A 327 2.48 13.48 -8.41
CA ASP A 327 2.41 12.03 -8.16
C ASP A 327 3.37 11.20 -9.03
N ASP A 328 4.24 11.82 -9.80
CA ASP A 328 5.38 11.17 -10.45
C ASP A 328 6.56 11.07 -9.47
N THR A 329 6.40 10.17 -8.50
CA THR A 329 7.33 10.04 -7.36
C THR A 329 8.66 9.40 -7.76
N LYS A 330 8.72 8.62 -8.85
CA LYS A 330 9.97 8.03 -9.37
C LYS A 330 11.06 9.07 -9.57
N ARG A 331 10.74 10.20 -10.19
CA ARG A 331 11.70 11.27 -10.46
C ARG A 331 12.32 11.89 -9.19
N TYR A 332 11.61 11.86 -8.06
CA TYR A 332 12.18 12.34 -6.81
C TYR A 332 13.24 11.36 -6.27
N ILE A 333 13.02 10.06 -6.42
CA ILE A 333 14.01 9.03 -6.07
C ILE A 333 15.21 9.09 -7.02
N ASP A 334 14.98 9.32 -8.32
CA ASP A 334 16.06 9.48 -9.31
C ASP A 334 16.96 10.67 -9.00
N ARG A 335 16.40 11.76 -8.45
CA ARG A 335 17.11 12.99 -8.07
C ARG A 335 17.71 12.96 -6.66
N ALA A 336 17.27 12.03 -5.80
CA ALA A 336 17.76 11.94 -4.44
C ALA A 336 19.23 11.53 -4.39
N SER A 337 19.94 11.97 -3.36
CA SER A 337 21.36 11.63 -3.14
C SER A 337 21.49 10.19 -2.63
N LEU A 338 21.29 9.22 -3.53
CA LEU A 338 21.33 7.78 -3.28
C LEU A 338 22.40 7.13 -4.14
N THR A 339 23.05 6.08 -3.60
CA THR A 339 23.88 5.20 -4.41
C THR A 339 23.03 4.35 -5.37
N GLY A 340 23.65 3.74 -6.39
CA GLY A 340 22.95 2.81 -7.28
C GLY A 340 22.31 1.65 -6.50
N GLU A 341 23.04 1.06 -5.54
CA GLU A 341 22.55 -0.02 -4.69
C GLU A 341 21.34 0.42 -3.84
N GLN A 342 21.38 1.60 -3.23
CA GLN A 342 20.25 2.14 -2.46
C GLN A 342 19.02 2.35 -3.33
N ARG A 343 19.21 2.86 -4.55
CA ARG A 343 18.13 3.06 -5.50
C ARG A 343 17.51 1.73 -5.95
N THR A 344 18.33 0.72 -6.25
CA THR A 344 17.87 -0.63 -6.55
C THR A 344 17.07 -1.24 -5.39
N LYS A 345 17.52 -1.05 -4.13
CA LYS A 345 16.77 -1.51 -2.96
C LYS A 345 15.39 -0.87 -2.88
N ILE A 346 15.28 0.45 -3.08
CA ILE A 346 14.01 1.17 -3.01
C ILE A 346 13.06 0.74 -4.14
N PHE A 347 13.55 0.59 -5.37
CA PHE A 347 12.72 0.27 -6.52
C PHE A 347 12.32 -1.21 -6.61
N ASP A 348 13.14 -2.13 -6.12
CA ASP A 348 12.95 -3.57 -6.31
C ASP A 348 13.18 -4.41 -5.04
N GLY A 349 14.38 -4.40 -4.48
CA GLY A 349 14.81 -5.35 -3.48
C GLY A 349 13.95 -5.34 -2.19
N ASN A 350 13.57 -4.16 -1.72
CA ASN A 350 12.81 -4.02 -0.48
C ASN A 350 11.38 -4.52 -0.65
N VAL A 351 10.71 -4.21 -1.78
CA VAL A 351 9.35 -4.67 -2.01
C VAL A 351 9.28 -6.20 -2.09
N ARG A 352 10.27 -6.86 -2.73
CA ARG A 352 10.33 -8.33 -2.78
C ARG A 352 10.53 -8.94 -1.40
N ARG A 353 11.32 -8.30 -0.54
CA ARG A 353 11.52 -8.75 0.85
C ARG A 353 10.26 -8.55 1.70
N VAL A 354 9.53 -7.46 1.49
CA VAL A 354 8.30 -7.16 2.24
C VAL A 354 7.12 -8.00 1.75
N TYR A 355 7.02 -8.24 0.45
CA TYR A 355 5.98 -9.04 -0.21
C TYR A 355 6.58 -10.35 -0.79
N PRO A 356 6.92 -11.36 0.04
CA PRO A 356 7.64 -12.56 -0.41
C PRO A 356 6.85 -13.40 -1.40
N ARG A 357 5.53 -13.21 -1.48
CA ARG A 357 4.67 -13.84 -2.50
C ARG A 357 4.75 -13.16 -3.87
N LEU A 358 5.45 -12.04 -3.98
CA LEU A 358 5.77 -11.42 -5.26
C LEU A 358 6.79 -12.29 -6.00
N THR A 359 6.32 -13.30 -6.69
CA THR A 359 7.16 -14.19 -7.49
C THR A 359 7.45 -13.57 -8.84
N THR A 360 8.60 -13.90 -9.41
CA THR A 360 9.01 -13.52 -10.77
C THR A 360 8.12 -14.11 -11.86
N SER A 361 7.15 -14.95 -11.52
CA SER A 361 6.23 -15.60 -12.45
C SER A 361 5.08 -14.72 -12.97
N GLY A 362 4.95 -13.49 -12.50
CA GLY A 362 4.11 -12.46 -13.14
C GLY A 362 4.89 -11.59 -14.13
N VAL A 363 6.21 -11.78 -14.23
CA VAL A 363 7.06 -11.10 -15.19
C VAL A 363 7.82 -12.20 -15.92
N ALA A 364 7.28 -12.63 -17.06
CA ALA A 364 7.99 -13.56 -17.92
C ALA A 364 9.33 -12.93 -18.32
N SER A 365 10.40 -13.64 -18.02
CA SER A 365 11.77 -13.37 -18.43
C SER A 365 11.89 -13.32 -19.95
#